data_be710aef6e77f51b545954cdc3b65af6
#
_entry.id   be710aef6e77f51b545954cdc3b65af6
#
_cell.length_a   1.000
_cell.length_b   1.000
_cell.length_c   1.000
_cell.angle_alpha   90.00
_cell.angle_beta   90.00
_cell.angle_gamma   90.00
#
_symmetry.space_group_name_H-M   'P 1'
#
loop_
_entity.id
_entity.type
_entity.pdbx_description
1 polymer ?
#
loop_
_entity_poly.entity_id
_entity_poly.type
_entity_poly.pdbx_seq_one_letter_code
_entity_poly.pdbx_strand_id
1 'polypeptide(L)'
;MDRLIIDPEFRDKIPPLTEDEFTLLEENILSDGAVFSPLIVWDGTILDGHNRYEIIQKHPELTYAVHKVSFANRYEAISWICKHQLGRRNLTPQQKKYLIGQRYEAEKMAHGGDRKSTTAKSTVQNEQLKPKNAAVTRQRIADDAGTSESYVMRAGWYAQGVDAAEDALPGIKQEILTGAIKPTETAVAAVAKAAPEER
;
A
#
# COMPACT_ATOMS: atom_id res chain seq x y z
N MET A 1 -21.84 2.91 17.22
CA MET A 1 -21.19 2.81 15.89
C MET A 1 -20.44 1.48 15.83
N ASP A 2 -20.52 0.79 14.70
CA ASP A 2 -19.80 -0.46 14.55
C ASP A 2 -18.30 -0.20 14.58
N ARG A 3 -17.57 -1.08 15.26
CA ARG A 3 -16.10 -0.98 15.36
C ARG A 3 -15.51 -1.19 13.97
N LEU A 4 -14.74 -0.22 13.46
CA LEU A 4 -14.04 -0.36 12.19
C LEU A 4 -12.86 -1.33 12.31
N ILE A 5 -12.56 -2.02 11.23
CA ILE A 5 -11.49 -3.02 11.15
C ILE A 5 -10.21 -2.34 10.66
N ILE A 6 -9.11 -2.59 11.35
CA ILE A 6 -7.76 -2.25 10.87
C ILE A 6 -7.17 -3.51 10.24
N ASP A 7 -6.97 -3.48 8.92
CA ASP A 7 -6.28 -4.53 8.21
C ASP A 7 -4.77 -4.23 8.21
N PRO A 8 -3.92 -5.15 8.71
CA PRO A 8 -2.48 -4.92 8.81
C PRO A 8 -1.83 -4.64 7.45
N GLU A 9 -2.25 -5.34 6.38
CA GLU A 9 -1.69 -5.12 5.05
C GLU A 9 -2.04 -3.74 4.49
N PHE A 10 -3.27 -3.25 4.72
CA PHE A 10 -3.68 -1.91 4.30
C PHE A 10 -2.94 -0.82 5.08
N ARG A 11 -2.81 -1.01 6.40
CA ARG A 11 -2.05 -0.09 7.27
C ARG A 11 -0.59 -0.01 6.84
N ASP A 12 0.02 -1.13 6.49
CA ASP A 12 1.42 -1.25 6.09
C ASP A 12 1.76 -0.52 4.76
N LYS A 13 0.76 -0.21 3.92
CA LYS A 13 0.93 0.63 2.72
C LYS A 13 0.96 2.14 3.02
N ILE A 14 0.71 2.53 4.26
CA ILE A 14 0.66 3.94 4.67
C ILE A 14 1.95 4.26 5.42
N PRO A 15 2.76 5.20 4.92
CA PRO A 15 3.96 5.63 5.63
C PRO A 15 3.61 6.05 7.06
N PRO A 16 4.29 5.50 8.09
CA PRO A 16 4.03 5.85 9.48
C PRO A 16 4.37 7.31 9.73
N LEU A 17 3.65 7.93 10.67
CA LEU A 17 4.04 9.22 11.24
C LEU A 17 5.18 9.00 12.25
N THR A 18 6.01 10.02 12.43
CA THR A 18 6.90 10.11 13.60
C THR A 18 6.07 10.36 14.87
N GLU A 19 6.66 10.14 16.03
CA GLU A 19 5.98 10.44 17.31
C GLU A 19 5.57 11.91 17.40
N ASP A 20 6.45 12.83 17.00
CA ASP A 20 6.16 14.27 16.99
C ASP A 20 5.00 14.61 16.03
N GLU A 21 4.98 14.03 14.83
CA GLU A 21 3.89 14.22 13.88
C GLU A 21 2.57 13.66 14.38
N PHE A 22 2.60 12.52 15.07
CA PHE A 22 1.40 11.92 15.65
C PHE A 22 0.88 12.78 16.82
N THR A 23 1.75 13.24 17.71
CA THR A 23 1.41 14.12 18.84
C THR A 23 0.79 15.42 18.32
N LEU A 24 1.40 16.06 17.33
CA LEU A 24 0.88 17.28 16.73
C LEU A 24 -0.50 17.07 16.08
N LEU A 25 -0.70 15.92 15.41
CA LEU A 25 -1.99 15.56 14.84
C LEU A 25 -3.06 15.39 15.94
N GLU A 26 -2.72 14.72 17.05
CA GLU A 26 -3.62 14.52 18.18
C GLU A 26 -3.99 15.85 18.83
N GLU A 27 -3.02 16.72 19.12
CA GLU A 27 -3.24 18.06 19.69
C GLU A 27 -4.17 18.91 18.79
N ASN A 28 -3.94 18.92 17.49
CA ASN A 28 -4.79 19.65 16.55
C ASN A 28 -6.23 19.14 16.56
N ILE A 29 -6.43 17.82 16.51
CA ILE A 29 -7.77 17.22 16.52
C ILE A 29 -8.50 17.53 17.84
N LEU A 30 -7.79 17.46 18.98
CA LEU A 30 -8.36 17.80 20.28
C LEU A 30 -8.73 19.29 20.40
N SER A 31 -7.88 20.16 19.87
CA SER A 31 -8.17 21.61 19.82
C SER A 31 -9.39 21.92 18.96
N ASP A 32 -9.57 21.21 17.86
CA ASP A 32 -10.72 21.37 16.96
C ASP A 32 -12.01 20.74 17.50
N GLY A 33 -11.90 19.78 18.43
CA GLY A 33 -13.01 19.00 18.99
C GLY A 33 -13.67 18.04 17.99
N ALA A 34 -13.11 17.92 16.80
CA ALA A 34 -13.66 17.07 15.73
C ALA A 34 -12.57 16.62 14.72
N VAL A 35 -12.80 15.47 14.09
CA VAL A 35 -11.98 14.99 12.98
C VAL A 35 -12.61 15.44 11.66
N PHE A 36 -12.14 16.55 11.08
CA PHE A 36 -12.74 17.13 9.87
C PHE A 36 -12.54 16.28 8.60
N SER A 37 -11.41 15.59 8.46
CA SER A 37 -11.17 14.71 7.32
C SER A 37 -11.79 13.34 7.59
N PRO A 38 -12.71 12.83 6.74
CA PRO A 38 -13.39 11.57 6.97
C PRO A 38 -12.42 10.39 6.96
N LEU A 39 -12.79 9.32 7.67
CA LEU A 39 -12.17 8.00 7.50
C LEU A 39 -12.69 7.38 6.21
N ILE A 40 -11.81 6.84 5.37
CA ILE A 40 -12.20 6.14 4.15
C ILE A 40 -12.27 4.65 4.46
N VAL A 41 -13.41 4.02 4.16
CA VAL A 41 -13.73 2.66 4.59
C VAL A 41 -14.32 1.84 3.43
N TRP A 42 -13.86 0.60 3.29
CA TRP A 42 -14.40 -0.42 2.41
C TRP A 42 -14.79 -1.66 3.24
N ASP A 43 -16.05 -2.09 3.15
CA ASP A 43 -16.60 -3.23 3.88
C ASP A 43 -16.24 -3.25 5.39
N GLY A 44 -16.35 -2.09 6.04
CA GLY A 44 -16.01 -1.94 7.45
C GLY A 44 -14.52 -1.82 7.76
N THR A 45 -13.65 -1.98 6.77
CA THR A 45 -12.19 -1.91 6.91
C THR A 45 -11.67 -0.54 6.52
N ILE A 46 -10.77 0.03 7.32
CA ILE A 46 -10.18 1.34 7.08
C ILE A 46 -9.15 1.24 5.94
N LEU A 47 -9.28 2.12 4.95
CA LEU A 47 -8.32 2.29 3.86
C LEU A 47 -7.45 3.54 4.03
N ASP A 48 -8.02 4.62 4.57
CA ASP A 48 -7.27 5.83 4.95
C ASP A 48 -7.81 6.42 6.25
N GLY A 49 -6.92 7.01 7.04
CA GLY A 49 -7.24 7.61 8.33
C GLY A 49 -6.90 6.76 9.54
N HIS A 50 -6.02 5.77 9.43
CA HIS A 50 -5.62 4.89 10.53
C HIS A 50 -5.16 5.66 11.77
N ASN A 51 -4.30 6.67 11.62
CA ASN A 51 -3.82 7.50 12.74
C ASN A 51 -4.97 8.31 13.35
N ARG A 52 -5.87 8.87 12.54
CA ARG A 52 -7.08 9.57 13.01
C ARG A 52 -7.99 8.62 13.80
N TYR A 53 -8.16 7.39 13.32
CA TYR A 53 -8.98 6.40 14.02
C TYR A 53 -8.35 5.97 15.35
N GLU A 54 -7.03 5.87 15.42
CA GLU A 54 -6.32 5.60 16.69
C GLU A 54 -6.57 6.71 17.71
N ILE A 55 -6.54 7.98 17.29
CA ILE A 55 -6.87 9.12 18.15
C ILE A 55 -8.34 9.07 18.60
N ILE A 56 -9.27 8.79 17.67
CA ILE A 56 -10.70 8.63 18.00
C ILE A 56 -10.92 7.51 19.04
N GLN A 57 -10.17 6.43 18.98
CA GLN A 57 -10.28 5.35 19.97
C GLN A 57 -9.82 5.77 21.36
N LYS A 58 -8.85 6.69 21.47
CA LYS A 58 -8.39 7.28 22.75
C LYS A 58 -9.35 8.35 23.27
N HIS A 59 -10.08 9.03 22.36
CA HIS A 59 -10.92 10.18 22.63
C HIS A 59 -12.33 9.98 22.03
N PRO A 60 -13.18 9.15 22.68
CA PRO A 60 -14.48 8.74 22.15
C PRO A 60 -15.51 9.89 22.07
N GLU A 61 -15.25 11.03 22.68
CA GLU A 61 -16.05 12.26 22.57
C GLU A 61 -15.89 12.97 21.22
N LEU A 62 -14.84 12.67 20.45
CA LEU A 62 -14.59 13.31 19.16
C LEU A 62 -15.63 12.90 18.12
N THR A 63 -16.12 13.89 17.41
CA THR A 63 -17.00 13.65 16.23
C THR A 63 -16.16 13.39 14.99
N TYR A 64 -16.61 12.45 14.17
CA TYR A 64 -15.95 12.12 12.90
C TYR A 64 -16.94 11.62 11.86
N ALA A 65 -16.56 11.72 10.58
CA ALA A 65 -17.31 11.18 9.47
C ALA A 65 -16.62 9.95 8.85
N VAL A 66 -17.43 9.07 8.27
CA VAL A 66 -16.95 7.91 7.50
C VAL A 66 -17.43 8.06 6.06
N HIS A 67 -16.50 7.97 5.12
CA HIS A 67 -16.80 7.89 3.69
C HIS A 67 -16.61 6.45 3.22
N LYS A 68 -17.70 5.83 2.77
CA LYS A 68 -17.69 4.45 2.27
C LYS A 68 -17.35 4.44 0.78
N VAL A 69 -16.41 3.60 0.41
CA VAL A 69 -16.03 3.32 -0.97
C VAL A 69 -16.28 1.85 -1.29
N SER A 70 -16.33 1.49 -2.57
CA SER A 70 -16.56 0.12 -3.02
C SER A 70 -15.49 -0.30 -4.01
N PHE A 71 -14.96 -1.50 -3.84
CA PHE A 71 -14.01 -2.14 -4.74
C PHE A 71 -14.46 -3.57 -5.03
N ALA A 72 -14.15 -4.08 -6.22
CA ALA A 72 -14.52 -5.43 -6.60
C ALA A 72 -13.70 -6.50 -5.85
N ASN A 73 -12.48 -6.15 -5.43
CA ASN A 73 -11.59 -7.05 -4.70
C ASN A 73 -10.53 -6.29 -3.89
N ARG A 74 -9.81 -7.02 -3.02
CA ARG A 74 -8.75 -6.51 -2.17
C ARG A 74 -7.62 -5.80 -2.93
N TYR A 75 -7.26 -6.28 -4.09
CA TYR A 75 -6.15 -5.72 -4.87
C TYR A 75 -6.49 -4.35 -5.46
N GLU A 76 -7.75 -4.13 -5.83
CA GLU A 76 -8.22 -2.80 -6.23
C GLU A 76 -8.14 -1.81 -5.05
N ALA A 77 -8.51 -2.24 -3.84
CA ALA A 77 -8.37 -1.44 -2.63
C ALA A 77 -6.90 -1.08 -2.36
N ILE A 78 -5.96 -2.04 -2.46
CA ILE A 78 -4.52 -1.79 -2.29
C ILE A 78 -4.01 -0.81 -3.35
N SER A 79 -4.38 -0.99 -4.62
CA SER A 79 -4.02 -0.05 -5.70
C SER A 79 -4.51 1.36 -5.39
N TRP A 80 -5.75 1.48 -4.91
CA TRP A 80 -6.34 2.75 -4.51
C TRP A 80 -5.56 3.40 -3.36
N ILE A 81 -5.24 2.65 -2.29
CA ILE A 81 -4.43 3.15 -1.17
C ILE A 81 -3.09 3.69 -1.68
N CYS A 82 -2.35 2.89 -2.46
CA CYS A 82 -1.05 3.29 -2.98
C CYS A 82 -1.13 4.56 -3.84
N LYS A 83 -2.14 4.66 -4.72
CA LYS A 83 -2.37 5.84 -5.56
C LYS A 83 -2.62 7.10 -4.71
N HIS A 84 -3.42 6.99 -3.64
CA HIS A 84 -3.73 8.13 -2.77
C HIS A 84 -2.53 8.54 -1.91
N GLN A 85 -1.74 7.57 -1.43
CA GLN A 85 -0.50 7.87 -0.71
C GLN A 85 0.53 8.58 -1.60
N LEU A 86 0.63 8.22 -2.90
CA LEU A 86 1.53 8.89 -3.86
C LEU A 86 1.21 10.39 -4.04
N GLY A 87 0.01 10.83 -3.72
CA GLY A 87 -0.37 12.26 -3.71
C GLY A 87 0.16 13.06 -2.51
N ARG A 88 0.76 12.42 -1.51
CA ARG A 88 1.32 13.10 -0.33
C ARG A 88 2.62 13.83 -0.67
N ARG A 89 2.82 15.01 -0.05
CA ARG A 89 3.98 15.88 -0.32
C ARG A 89 5.29 15.38 0.31
N ASN A 90 5.21 14.65 1.42
CA ASN A 90 6.36 14.33 2.28
C ASN A 90 6.86 12.89 2.10
N LEU A 91 6.70 12.29 0.92
CA LEU A 91 7.24 10.96 0.65
C LEU A 91 8.73 11.02 0.33
N THR A 92 9.51 10.13 0.95
CA THR A 92 10.88 9.89 0.52
C THR A 92 10.90 9.26 -0.88
N PRO A 93 12.00 9.37 -1.64
CA PRO A 93 12.13 8.68 -2.92
C PRO A 93 11.92 7.16 -2.81
N GLN A 94 12.34 6.55 -1.70
CA GLN A 94 12.19 5.14 -1.40
C GLN A 94 10.72 4.76 -1.17
N GLN A 95 10.00 5.54 -0.36
CA GLN A 95 8.55 5.38 -0.16
C GLN A 95 7.78 5.51 -1.47
N LYS A 96 8.10 6.55 -2.26
CA LYS A 96 7.47 6.75 -3.56
C LYS A 96 7.68 5.57 -4.49
N LYS A 97 8.91 5.05 -4.57
CA LYS A 97 9.24 3.88 -5.37
C LYS A 97 8.51 2.63 -4.87
N TYR A 98 8.50 2.40 -3.57
CA TYR A 98 7.79 1.28 -2.95
C TYR A 98 6.29 1.32 -3.28
N LEU A 99 5.62 2.46 -3.10
CA LEU A 99 4.20 2.63 -3.39
C LEU A 99 3.86 2.42 -4.88
N ILE A 100 4.71 2.90 -5.80
CA ILE A 100 4.55 2.63 -7.24
C ILE A 100 4.64 1.12 -7.50
N GLY A 101 5.59 0.44 -6.86
CA GLY A 101 5.77 -1.01 -6.98
C GLY A 101 4.59 -1.79 -6.43
N GLN A 102 4.12 -1.45 -5.23
CA GLN A 102 2.95 -2.07 -4.60
C GLN A 102 1.69 -1.89 -5.45
N ARG A 103 1.47 -0.69 -5.98
CA ARG A 103 0.37 -0.43 -6.90
C ARG A 103 0.45 -1.32 -8.14
N TYR A 104 1.63 -1.44 -8.73
CA TYR A 104 1.82 -2.28 -9.92
C TYR A 104 1.54 -3.75 -9.64
N GLU A 105 2.05 -4.29 -8.53
CA GLU A 105 1.79 -5.68 -8.16
C GLU A 105 0.30 -5.92 -7.87
N ALA A 106 -0.35 -5.03 -7.13
CA ALA A 106 -1.78 -5.13 -6.83
C ALA A 106 -2.63 -5.11 -8.11
N GLU A 107 -2.36 -4.20 -9.05
CA GLU A 107 -3.11 -4.13 -10.30
C GLU A 107 -2.89 -5.35 -11.21
N LYS A 108 -1.70 -5.97 -11.19
CA LYS A 108 -1.48 -7.25 -11.86
C LYS A 108 -2.38 -8.35 -11.30
N MET A 109 -2.52 -8.40 -9.96
CA MET A 109 -3.36 -9.40 -9.29
C MET A 109 -4.86 -9.12 -9.53
N ALA A 110 -5.29 -7.87 -9.48
CA ALA A 110 -6.67 -7.48 -9.74
C ALA A 110 -7.17 -7.93 -11.13
N HIS A 111 -6.28 -7.85 -12.13
CA HIS A 111 -6.62 -8.17 -13.54
C HIS A 111 -6.17 -9.56 -14.01
N GLY A 112 -5.34 -10.26 -13.22
CA GLY A 112 -4.72 -11.53 -13.61
C GLY A 112 -5.30 -12.79 -12.96
N GLY A 113 -6.11 -12.65 -11.93
CA GLY A 113 -6.61 -13.77 -11.10
C GLY A 113 -5.52 -14.49 -10.31
N ASP A 114 -5.86 -14.94 -9.12
CA ASP A 114 -4.97 -15.73 -8.26
C ASP A 114 -4.72 -17.12 -8.87
N ARG A 115 -3.49 -17.36 -9.34
CA ARG A 115 -3.07 -18.67 -9.87
C ARG A 115 -2.80 -19.72 -8.80
N LYS A 116 -2.90 -19.40 -7.51
CA LYS A 116 -2.66 -20.30 -6.40
C LYS A 116 -3.93 -20.92 -5.81
N SER A 117 -5.12 -20.52 -6.25
CA SER A 117 -6.36 -21.18 -5.84
C SER A 117 -6.54 -22.48 -6.63
N THR A 118 -6.14 -23.59 -6.04
CA THR A 118 -6.36 -24.96 -6.52
C THR A 118 -7.79 -25.44 -6.19
N THR A 119 -8.83 -24.73 -6.56
CA THR A 119 -10.19 -25.29 -6.59
C THR A 119 -11.17 -24.40 -7.33
N ALA A 120 -11.07 -24.36 -8.65
CA ALA A 120 -12.24 -24.19 -9.52
C ALA A 120 -11.82 -24.57 -10.95
N LYS A 121 -12.24 -25.76 -11.37
CA LYS A 121 -12.32 -26.10 -12.78
C LYS A 121 -13.32 -25.15 -13.43
N SER A 122 -12.85 -24.13 -14.11
CA SER A 122 -13.60 -23.39 -15.10
C SER A 122 -12.92 -23.53 -16.44
N THR A 123 -13.45 -24.43 -17.23
CA THR A 123 -13.26 -24.56 -18.66
C THR A 123 -13.80 -23.31 -19.33
N VAL A 124 -12.93 -22.35 -19.69
CA VAL A 124 -13.12 -21.52 -20.90
C VAL A 124 -11.77 -20.95 -21.30
N GLN A 125 -11.44 -21.14 -22.57
CA GLN A 125 -10.32 -20.64 -23.34
C GLN A 125 -10.01 -19.16 -23.06
N ASN A 126 -8.87 -18.86 -22.44
CA ASN A 126 -8.39 -17.49 -22.31
C ASN A 126 -6.85 -17.41 -22.35
N GLU A 127 -6.27 -17.95 -23.42
CA GLU A 127 -4.80 -18.01 -23.60
C GLU A 127 -4.18 -16.74 -24.19
N GLN A 128 -4.97 -15.71 -24.55
CA GLN A 128 -4.48 -14.56 -25.33
C GLN A 128 -4.36 -13.23 -24.55
N LEU A 129 -4.58 -13.17 -23.23
CA LEU A 129 -4.66 -11.90 -22.49
C LEU A 129 -3.42 -11.53 -21.63
N LYS A 130 -2.39 -12.36 -21.56
CA LYS A 130 -1.35 -12.25 -20.49
C LYS A 130 -0.23 -11.23 -20.70
N PRO A 131 0.35 -10.98 -21.87
CA PRO A 131 1.40 -9.96 -22.02
C PRO A 131 0.87 -8.55 -22.23
N LYS A 132 -0.27 -8.40 -22.93
CA LYS A 132 -0.84 -7.08 -23.26
C LYS A 132 -1.34 -6.31 -22.02
N ASN A 133 -1.98 -6.98 -21.08
CA ASN A 133 -2.53 -6.32 -19.90
C ASN A 133 -1.44 -5.77 -18.96
N ALA A 134 -0.33 -6.49 -18.76
CA ALA A 134 0.77 -6.02 -17.92
C ALA A 134 1.49 -4.80 -18.53
N ALA A 135 1.63 -4.72 -19.84
CA ALA A 135 2.20 -3.55 -20.51
C ALA A 135 1.28 -2.33 -20.40
N VAL A 136 -0.02 -2.50 -20.62
CA VAL A 136 -1.02 -1.43 -20.44
C VAL A 136 -1.05 -0.92 -19.01
N THR A 137 -0.99 -1.82 -18.02
CA THR A 137 -0.93 -1.44 -16.60
C THR A 137 0.32 -0.63 -16.28
N ARG A 138 1.51 -1.07 -16.78
CA ARG A 138 2.76 -0.33 -16.59
C ARG A 138 2.71 1.06 -17.20
N GLN A 139 2.25 1.17 -18.45
CA GLN A 139 2.12 2.45 -19.13
C GLN A 139 1.24 3.40 -18.33
N ARG A 140 0.04 2.97 -17.92
CA ARG A 140 -0.89 3.79 -17.16
C ARG A 140 -0.31 4.27 -15.82
N ILE A 141 0.37 3.39 -15.08
CA ILE A 141 1.01 3.76 -13.81
C ILE A 141 2.17 4.73 -14.07
N ALA A 142 2.94 4.51 -15.15
CA ALA A 142 4.02 5.39 -15.53
C ALA A 142 3.53 6.80 -15.85
N ASP A 143 2.46 6.92 -16.63
CA ASP A 143 1.82 8.20 -16.97
C ASP A 143 1.28 8.91 -15.72
N ASP A 144 0.55 8.18 -14.85
CA ASP A 144 0.00 8.70 -13.60
C ASP A 144 1.09 9.21 -12.63
N ALA A 145 2.25 8.53 -12.60
CA ALA A 145 3.35 8.84 -11.68
C ALA A 145 4.43 9.75 -12.27
N GLY A 146 4.30 10.14 -13.54
CA GLY A 146 5.30 10.94 -14.26
C GLY A 146 6.64 10.24 -14.38
N THR A 147 6.64 8.94 -14.73
CA THR A 147 7.84 8.10 -14.81
C THR A 147 7.82 7.19 -16.05
N SER A 148 8.79 6.28 -16.20
CA SER A 148 8.84 5.32 -17.31
C SER A 148 8.29 3.95 -16.92
N GLU A 149 7.82 3.17 -17.91
CA GLU A 149 7.41 1.77 -17.70
C GLU A 149 8.53 0.92 -17.09
N SER A 150 9.77 1.14 -17.50
CA SER A 150 10.94 0.45 -16.94
C SER A 150 11.14 0.78 -15.46
N TYR A 151 10.84 2.01 -15.05
CA TYR A 151 10.87 2.39 -13.65
C TYR A 151 9.78 1.67 -12.87
N VAL A 152 8.55 1.62 -13.37
CA VAL A 152 7.42 0.90 -12.74
C VAL A 152 7.76 -0.58 -12.53
N MET A 153 8.36 -1.23 -13.54
CA MET A 153 8.80 -2.63 -13.42
C MET A 153 9.86 -2.82 -12.33
N ARG A 154 10.90 -1.96 -12.31
CA ARG A 154 11.93 -2.00 -11.25
C ARG A 154 11.35 -1.69 -9.87
N ALA A 155 10.38 -0.78 -9.79
CA ALA A 155 9.66 -0.48 -8.56
C ALA A 155 8.89 -1.69 -8.03
N GLY A 156 8.29 -2.51 -8.90
CA GLY A 156 7.67 -3.79 -8.52
C GLY A 156 8.67 -4.74 -7.88
N TRP A 157 9.83 -4.96 -8.50
CA TRP A 157 10.89 -5.80 -7.90
C TRP A 157 11.43 -5.23 -6.59
N TYR A 158 11.58 -3.91 -6.52
CA TYR A 158 12.00 -3.24 -5.31
C TYR A 158 10.99 -3.45 -4.16
N ALA A 159 9.71 -3.29 -4.42
CA ALA A 159 8.66 -3.49 -3.42
C ALA A 159 8.63 -4.93 -2.91
N GLN A 160 8.71 -5.92 -3.81
CA GLN A 160 8.81 -7.34 -3.44
C GLN A 160 10.06 -7.63 -2.58
N GLY A 161 11.20 -7.01 -2.90
CA GLY A 161 12.43 -7.20 -2.15
C GLY A 161 12.37 -6.57 -0.75
N VAL A 162 11.75 -5.39 -0.63
CA VAL A 162 11.53 -4.73 0.67
C VAL A 162 10.60 -5.56 1.56
N ASP A 163 9.50 -6.10 1.01
CA ASP A 163 8.58 -6.94 1.76
C ASP A 163 9.26 -8.28 2.17
N ALA A 164 10.03 -8.88 1.28
CA ALA A 164 10.78 -10.11 1.59
C ALA A 164 11.88 -9.87 2.64
N ALA A 165 12.49 -8.68 2.67
CA ALA A 165 13.44 -8.30 3.71
C ALA A 165 12.75 -8.11 5.06
N GLU A 166 11.56 -7.50 5.08
CA GLU A 166 10.75 -7.35 6.31
C GLU A 166 10.33 -8.70 6.89
N ASP A 167 9.95 -9.67 6.04
CA ASP A 167 9.63 -11.04 6.47
C ASP A 167 10.83 -11.72 7.15
N ALA A 168 12.06 -11.45 6.66
CA ALA A 168 13.28 -12.01 7.21
C ALA A 168 13.79 -11.25 8.44
N LEU A 169 13.66 -9.94 8.45
CA LEU A 169 14.14 -9.05 9.52
C LEU A 169 13.09 -7.97 9.79
N PRO A 170 12.15 -8.20 10.73
CA PRO A 170 11.12 -7.23 11.09
C PRO A 170 11.69 -5.86 11.48
N GLY A 171 11.12 -4.80 10.92
CA GLY A 171 11.53 -3.40 11.12
C GLY A 171 12.46 -2.85 10.04
N ILE A 172 13.12 -3.71 9.24
CA ILE A 172 14.06 -3.29 8.19
C ILE A 172 13.38 -2.46 7.09
N LYS A 173 12.12 -2.75 6.79
CA LYS A 173 11.31 -2.01 5.82
C LYS A 173 11.23 -0.53 6.17
N GLN A 174 10.96 -0.21 7.44
CA GLN A 174 10.90 1.17 7.89
C GLN A 174 12.23 1.88 7.72
N GLU A 175 13.35 1.24 8.06
CA GLU A 175 14.69 1.81 7.90
C GLU A 175 15.03 2.06 6.42
N ILE A 176 14.66 1.14 5.53
CA ILE A 176 14.82 1.31 4.07
C ILE A 176 13.95 2.46 3.57
N LEU A 177 12.67 2.49 3.92
CA LEU A 177 11.71 3.45 3.39
C LEU A 177 11.92 4.87 3.91
N THR A 178 12.42 5.03 5.14
CA THR A 178 12.82 6.35 5.67
C THR A 178 14.16 6.81 5.12
N GLY A 179 14.96 5.90 4.57
CA GLY A 179 16.30 6.17 4.07
C GLY A 179 17.39 6.17 5.14
N ALA A 180 17.07 5.64 6.34
CA ALA A 180 18.06 5.39 7.40
C ALA A 180 19.15 4.42 6.90
N ILE A 181 18.74 3.39 6.16
CA ILE A 181 19.63 2.54 5.38
C ILE A 181 19.31 2.67 3.89
N LYS A 182 20.34 2.55 3.06
CA LYS A 182 20.23 2.75 1.60
C LYS A 182 20.85 1.56 0.85
N PRO A 183 20.19 0.38 0.88
CA PRO A 183 20.66 -0.74 0.10
C PRO A 183 20.58 -0.43 -1.39
N THR A 184 21.45 -1.04 -2.19
CA THR A 184 21.36 -0.91 -3.65
C THR A 184 20.09 -1.58 -4.17
N GLU A 185 19.52 -1.05 -5.25
CA GLU A 185 18.34 -1.67 -5.88
C GLU A 185 18.58 -3.13 -6.27
N THR A 186 19.80 -3.46 -6.67
CA THR A 186 20.21 -4.82 -7.01
C THR A 186 20.17 -5.73 -5.79
N ALA A 187 20.65 -5.25 -4.63
CA ALA A 187 20.59 -6.02 -3.37
C ALA A 187 19.15 -6.30 -2.96
N VAL A 188 18.30 -5.27 -2.95
CA VAL A 188 16.87 -5.43 -2.61
C VAL A 188 16.17 -6.39 -3.58
N ALA A 189 16.43 -6.28 -4.89
CA ALA A 189 15.84 -7.18 -5.88
C ALA A 189 16.37 -8.62 -5.77
N ALA A 190 17.58 -8.82 -5.25
CA ALA A 190 18.14 -10.15 -5.01
C ALA A 190 17.40 -10.86 -3.86
N VAL A 191 17.07 -10.13 -2.77
CA VAL A 191 16.30 -10.67 -1.64
C VAL A 191 14.94 -11.21 -2.10
N ALA A 192 14.26 -10.52 -3.04
CA ALA A 192 12.99 -11.00 -3.59
C ALA A 192 13.10 -12.36 -4.30
N LYS A 193 14.28 -12.67 -4.85
CA LYS A 193 14.53 -13.90 -5.63
C LYS A 193 15.13 -15.02 -4.81
N ALA A 194 15.69 -14.70 -3.64
CA ALA A 194 16.28 -15.68 -2.76
C ALA A 194 15.22 -16.64 -2.18
N ALA A 195 15.59 -17.88 -1.94
CA ALA A 195 14.74 -18.82 -1.21
C ALA A 195 14.50 -18.31 0.22
N PRO A 196 13.37 -18.62 0.87
CA PRO A 196 13.07 -18.12 2.22
C PRO A 196 14.18 -18.39 3.25
N GLU A 197 14.90 -19.49 3.11
CA GLU A 197 16.03 -19.88 3.96
C GLU A 197 17.35 -19.13 3.65
N GLU A 198 17.41 -18.37 2.56
CA GLU A 198 18.58 -17.59 2.12
C GLU A 198 18.42 -16.07 2.28
N ARG A 199 17.28 -15.64 2.85
CA ARG A 199 16.91 -14.21 3.01
C ARG A 199 17.45 -13.59 4.27
#